data_5e89cb6188127c34f1b0519ef64be606
#
_entry.id   5e89cb6188127c34f1b0519ef64be606
#
_cell.length_a   1.000
_cell.length_b   1.000
_cell.length_c   1.000
_cell.angle_alpha   90.00
_cell.angle_beta   90.00
_cell.angle_gamma   90.00
#
_symmetry.space_group_name_H-M   'P 1'
#
loop_
_entity.id
_entity.type
_entity.pdbx_description
1 polymer ?
#
loop_
_entity_poly.entity_id
_entity_poly.type
_entity_poly.pdbx_seq_one_letter_code
_entity_poly.pdbx_strand_id
1 'polypeptide(L)'
;MIGFDSIGTMGRLGNQMFQHAAVKGIARKHGYEYAIPPKDPNTQIDNYGLLDAFEMKGVDHIKYCYNVVPAQERFFHYDEELMNICPDNVNVAGFFQSEKYFEHIEDEIRKDYTFKNNWLQPSLDFMDQFGGEEVLFLHVRRGDPNLTDKRGFKWAYVCLLYTSPSPRDS
;
A
#
# COMPACT_ATOMS: atom_id res chain seq x y z
N MET A 1 -4.94 20.22 2.06
CA MET A 1 -5.10 18.77 2.30
C MET A 1 -5.22 18.03 0.98
N ILE A 2 -4.56 16.89 0.81
CA ILE A 2 -4.75 16.02 -0.35
C ILE A 2 -5.43 14.70 0.05
N GLY A 3 -6.15 14.07 -0.87
CA GLY A 3 -6.86 12.84 -0.60
C GLY A 3 -6.60 11.76 -1.64
N PHE A 4 -6.98 10.51 -1.34
CA PHE A 4 -6.99 9.40 -2.29
C PHE A 4 -8.29 8.61 -2.14
N ASP A 5 -9.38 9.14 -2.73
CA ASP A 5 -10.72 8.56 -2.55
C ASP A 5 -10.91 7.19 -3.18
N SER A 6 -10.10 6.84 -4.17
CA SER A 6 -10.19 5.54 -4.84
C SER A 6 -9.38 4.41 -4.15
N ILE A 7 -8.72 4.68 -3.02
CA ILE A 7 -8.06 3.62 -2.26
C ILE A 7 -9.10 2.58 -1.78
N GLY A 8 -8.76 1.31 -1.88
CA GLY A 8 -9.71 0.24 -1.59
C GLY A 8 -10.63 -0.15 -2.76
N THR A 9 -10.69 0.67 -3.82
CA THR A 9 -11.40 0.35 -5.06
C THR A 9 -10.45 -0.03 -6.20
N MET A 10 -9.20 0.39 -6.11
CA MET A 10 -8.13 0.14 -7.09
C MET A 10 -7.05 -0.75 -6.49
N GLY A 11 -6.98 -1.99 -6.95
CA GLY A 11 -5.95 -2.92 -6.50
C GLY A 11 -6.22 -3.52 -5.11
N ARG A 12 -5.40 -4.52 -4.75
CA ARG A 12 -5.48 -5.23 -3.47
C ARG A 12 -4.48 -4.64 -2.46
N LEU A 13 -4.34 -5.27 -1.30
CA LEU A 13 -3.57 -4.78 -0.15
C LEU A 13 -2.21 -4.17 -0.52
N GLY A 14 -1.38 -4.85 -1.31
CA GLY A 14 -0.07 -4.32 -1.70
C GLY A 14 -0.17 -2.99 -2.47
N ASN A 15 -1.11 -2.86 -3.40
CA ASN A 15 -1.34 -1.59 -4.09
C ASN A 15 -1.84 -0.50 -3.13
N GLN A 16 -2.74 -0.84 -2.21
CA GLN A 16 -3.25 0.10 -1.20
C GLN A 16 -2.15 0.61 -0.28
N MET A 17 -1.17 -0.24 0.06
CA MET A 17 0.02 0.17 0.82
C MET A 17 0.83 1.21 0.04
N PHE A 18 1.13 0.97 -1.23
CA PHE A 18 1.82 1.94 -2.07
C PHE A 18 1.04 3.25 -2.22
N GLN A 19 -0.26 3.17 -2.46
CA GLN A 19 -1.13 4.32 -2.61
C GLN A 19 -1.18 5.18 -1.35
N HIS A 20 -1.37 4.57 -0.17
CA HIS A 20 -1.34 5.29 1.10
C HIS A 20 0.03 5.90 1.38
N ALA A 21 1.11 5.12 1.22
CA ALA A 21 2.46 5.61 1.45
C ALA A 21 2.81 6.81 0.54
N ALA A 22 2.39 6.75 -0.73
CA ALA A 22 2.64 7.83 -1.67
C ALA A 22 1.85 9.09 -1.35
N VAL A 23 0.54 9.00 -1.03
CA VAL A 23 -0.22 10.20 -0.64
C VAL A 23 0.35 10.83 0.62
N LYS A 24 0.74 10.03 1.61
CA LYS A 24 1.41 10.54 2.81
C LYS A 24 2.76 11.19 2.47
N GLY A 25 3.58 10.55 1.62
CA GLY A 25 4.87 11.08 1.20
C GLY A 25 4.76 12.41 0.45
N ILE A 26 3.83 12.52 -0.50
CA ILE A 26 3.54 13.77 -1.20
C ILE A 26 3.10 14.84 -0.20
N ALA A 27 2.17 14.51 0.71
CA ALA A 27 1.70 15.43 1.73
C ALA A 27 2.84 15.95 2.61
N ARG A 28 3.70 15.07 3.11
CA ARG A 28 4.85 15.44 3.95
C ARG A 28 5.84 16.34 3.22
N LYS A 29 6.11 16.05 1.96
CA LYS A 29 7.02 16.85 1.13
C LYS A 29 6.53 18.30 0.98
N HIS A 30 5.22 18.49 0.83
CA HIS A 30 4.62 19.80 0.60
C HIS A 30 4.08 20.49 1.87
N GLY A 31 4.15 19.83 3.03
CA GLY A 31 3.58 20.34 4.27
C GLY A 31 2.04 20.33 4.27
N TYR A 32 1.42 19.41 3.51
CA TYR A 32 -0.03 19.26 3.47
C TYR A 32 -0.52 18.26 4.52
N GLU A 33 -1.77 18.42 4.93
CA GLU A 33 -2.54 17.33 5.53
C GLU A 33 -2.99 16.35 4.45
N TYR A 34 -3.26 15.10 4.84
CA TYR A 34 -3.79 14.10 3.92
C TYR A 34 -4.89 13.25 4.57
N ALA A 35 -5.74 12.70 3.72
CA ALA A 35 -6.81 11.81 4.14
C ALA A 35 -6.96 10.63 3.19
N ILE A 36 -7.44 9.51 3.73
CA ILE A 36 -7.88 8.35 2.98
C ILE A 36 -9.33 8.03 3.33
N PRO A 37 -10.12 7.43 2.44
CA PRO A 37 -11.52 7.18 2.73
C PRO A 37 -11.70 6.19 3.88
N PRO A 38 -12.79 6.30 4.66
CA PRO A 38 -13.17 5.28 5.61
C PRO A 38 -13.53 3.98 4.88
N LYS A 39 -13.53 2.88 5.62
CA LYS A 39 -14.04 1.61 5.09
C LYS A 39 -15.53 1.74 4.78
N ASP A 40 -15.90 1.53 3.52
CA ASP A 40 -17.29 1.54 3.06
C ASP A 40 -17.63 0.20 2.40
N PRO A 41 -18.41 -0.66 3.07
CA PRO A 41 -18.76 -1.97 2.54
C PRO A 41 -19.63 -1.92 1.26
N ASN A 42 -20.23 -0.77 0.95
CA ASN A 42 -21.05 -0.65 -0.24
C ASN A 42 -20.25 -0.34 -1.52
N THR A 43 -19.10 0.31 -1.37
CA THR A 43 -18.30 0.76 -2.51
C THR A 43 -16.94 0.06 -2.64
N GLN A 44 -16.41 -0.45 -1.53
CA GLN A 44 -15.06 -1.05 -1.49
C GLN A 44 -15.07 -2.57 -1.33
N ILE A 45 -16.21 -3.18 -1.40
CA ILE A 45 -16.57 -4.57 -1.16
C ILE A 45 -15.35 -5.51 -1.19
N ASP A 46 -15.01 -6.11 -0.08
CA ASP A 46 -13.96 -7.14 0.11
C ASP A 46 -12.52 -6.72 -0.28
N ASN A 47 -12.26 -5.47 -0.59
CA ASN A 47 -10.99 -5.08 -1.18
C ASN A 47 -10.16 -4.13 -0.30
N TYR A 48 -10.74 -3.47 0.68
CA TYR A 48 -10.03 -2.49 1.50
C TYR A 48 -9.36 -3.15 2.72
N GLY A 49 -8.29 -3.90 2.45
CA GLY A 49 -7.54 -4.64 3.46
C GLY A 49 -6.59 -3.81 4.32
N LEU A 50 -6.25 -2.59 3.90
CA LEU A 50 -5.28 -1.73 4.58
C LEU A 50 -5.65 -1.50 6.06
N LEU A 51 -6.90 -1.08 6.32
CA LEU A 51 -7.40 -0.81 7.66
C LEU A 51 -7.68 -2.07 8.48
N ASP A 52 -7.78 -3.22 7.84
CA ASP A 52 -7.94 -4.50 8.53
C ASP A 52 -6.60 -5.06 9.00
N ALA A 53 -5.55 -4.88 8.22
CA ALA A 53 -4.25 -5.47 8.47
C ALA A 53 -3.39 -4.65 9.43
N PHE A 54 -3.45 -3.31 9.36
CA PHE A 54 -2.50 -2.43 10.02
C PHE A 54 -3.16 -1.49 11.04
N GLU A 55 -2.35 -1.01 11.99
CA GLU A 55 -2.79 -0.11 13.06
C GLU A 55 -3.19 1.28 12.56
N MET A 56 -2.53 1.81 11.55
CA MET A 56 -2.84 3.07 10.85
C MET A 56 -3.19 4.24 11.79
N LYS A 57 -2.38 4.47 12.83
CA LYS A 57 -2.64 5.50 13.83
C LYS A 57 -2.43 6.91 13.28
N GLY A 58 -3.37 7.81 13.58
CA GLY A 58 -3.26 9.24 13.21
C GLY A 58 -3.52 9.54 11.73
N VAL A 59 -4.23 8.65 11.04
CA VAL A 59 -4.69 8.88 9.67
C VAL A 59 -6.12 9.39 9.70
N ASP A 60 -6.38 10.51 9.04
CA ASP A 60 -7.74 11.00 8.89
C ASP A 60 -8.51 10.16 7.87
N HIS A 61 -9.68 9.67 8.29
CA HIS A 61 -10.57 8.87 7.48
C HIS A 61 -11.74 9.71 6.98
N ILE A 62 -11.47 10.52 5.99
CA ILE A 62 -12.47 11.41 5.38
C ILE A 62 -12.56 11.11 3.90
N LYS A 63 -13.77 10.93 3.39
CA LYS A 63 -13.99 10.87 1.96
C LYS A 63 -13.84 12.29 1.40
N TYR A 64 -12.81 12.49 0.60
CA TYR A 64 -12.44 13.78 0.08
C TYR A 64 -13.13 14.03 -1.27
N CYS A 65 -14.42 14.37 -1.22
CA CYS A 65 -15.20 14.63 -2.42
C CYS A 65 -14.95 16.05 -2.95
N TYR A 66 -13.88 16.26 -3.71
CA TYR A 66 -13.77 17.47 -4.53
C TYR A 66 -14.03 17.11 -6.00
N ASN A 67 -14.87 17.92 -6.64
CA ASN A 67 -15.13 17.89 -8.08
C ASN A 67 -13.95 18.45 -8.88
N VAL A 68 -12.73 18.15 -8.46
CA VAL A 68 -11.52 18.63 -9.12
C VAL A 68 -10.95 17.49 -9.95
N VAL A 69 -10.41 17.84 -11.11
CA VAL A 69 -9.61 16.89 -11.90
C VAL A 69 -8.53 16.31 -11.00
N PRO A 70 -8.46 14.98 -10.84
CA PRO A 70 -7.49 14.39 -9.92
C PRO A 70 -6.06 14.67 -10.40
N ALA A 71 -5.14 14.88 -9.44
CA ALA A 71 -3.72 14.86 -9.72
C ALA A 71 -3.31 13.41 -9.98
N GLN A 72 -3.21 13.04 -11.26
CA GLN A 72 -3.05 11.66 -11.68
C GLN A 72 -1.59 11.33 -11.98
N GLU A 73 -1.11 10.19 -11.45
CA GLU A 73 0.14 9.57 -11.89
C GLU A 73 0.04 9.23 -13.39
N ARG A 74 0.99 9.75 -14.17
CA ARG A 74 0.95 9.63 -15.64
C ARG A 74 1.58 8.34 -16.15
N PHE A 75 2.39 7.66 -15.30
CA PHE A 75 3.23 6.53 -15.69
C PHE A 75 3.14 5.41 -14.65
N PHE A 76 3.55 4.22 -15.00
CA PHE A 76 3.75 3.12 -14.05
C PHE A 76 5.11 3.17 -13.32
N HIS A 77 5.99 4.09 -13.69
CA HIS A 77 7.22 4.40 -12.97
C HIS A 77 7.05 5.73 -12.21
N TYR A 78 8.01 6.04 -11.33
CA TYR A 78 7.98 7.26 -10.53
C TYR A 78 7.73 8.53 -11.37
N ASP A 79 6.69 9.25 -11.03
CA ASP A 79 6.33 10.54 -11.64
C ASP A 79 6.92 11.67 -10.79
N GLU A 80 8.14 12.06 -11.15
CA GLU A 80 8.87 13.10 -10.42
C GLU A 80 8.17 14.46 -10.48
N GLU A 81 7.51 14.79 -11.58
CA GLU A 81 6.77 16.03 -11.69
C GLU A 81 5.59 16.06 -10.74
N LEU A 82 4.78 15.00 -10.69
CA LEU A 82 3.70 14.90 -9.73
C LEU A 82 4.20 15.02 -8.28
N MET A 83 5.31 14.36 -7.96
CA MET A 83 5.92 14.44 -6.64
C MET A 83 6.37 15.86 -6.28
N ASN A 84 6.86 16.63 -7.26
CA ASN A 84 7.44 17.97 -7.03
C ASN A 84 6.43 19.11 -7.08
N ILE A 85 5.34 18.97 -7.85
CA ILE A 85 4.40 20.07 -8.10
C ILE A 85 2.94 19.72 -7.77
N CYS A 86 2.70 18.63 -7.02
CA CYS A 86 1.35 18.27 -6.61
C CYS A 86 0.67 19.45 -5.90
N PRO A 87 -0.46 19.96 -6.41
CA PRO A 87 -1.15 21.07 -5.77
C PRO A 87 -1.86 20.62 -4.51
N ASP A 88 -2.14 21.57 -3.61
CA ASP A 88 -3.03 21.33 -2.47
C ASP A 88 -4.50 21.21 -2.91
N ASN A 89 -5.33 20.65 -2.07
CA ASN A 89 -6.78 20.49 -2.27
C ASN A 89 -7.17 19.68 -3.50
N VAL A 90 -6.45 18.57 -3.73
CA VAL A 90 -6.73 17.63 -4.83
C VAL A 90 -6.89 16.21 -4.33
N ASN A 91 -7.62 15.42 -5.11
CA ASN A 91 -7.52 13.97 -5.06
C ASN A 91 -6.33 13.53 -5.91
N VAL A 92 -5.50 12.65 -5.38
CA VAL A 92 -4.48 11.97 -6.19
C VAL A 92 -5.02 10.65 -6.70
N ALA A 93 -4.56 10.20 -7.85
CA ALA A 93 -4.96 8.94 -8.45
C ALA A 93 -3.77 8.25 -9.13
N GLY A 94 -3.64 6.94 -8.94
CA GLY A 94 -2.56 6.15 -9.50
C GLY A 94 -2.31 4.87 -8.73
N PHE A 95 -1.32 4.10 -9.14
CA PHE A 95 -0.85 2.92 -8.40
C PHE A 95 0.36 3.23 -7.52
N PHE A 96 1.16 4.23 -7.87
CA PHE A 96 2.29 4.74 -7.11
C PHE A 96 3.32 3.65 -6.73
N GLN A 97 3.60 2.72 -7.63
CA GLN A 97 4.42 1.54 -7.36
C GLN A 97 5.92 1.84 -7.35
N SER A 98 6.33 2.87 -6.60
CA SER A 98 7.73 3.23 -6.39
C SER A 98 7.93 3.76 -4.98
N GLU A 99 8.98 3.29 -4.30
CA GLU A 99 9.38 3.77 -2.98
C GLU A 99 9.83 5.24 -2.97
N LYS A 100 10.23 5.78 -4.11
CA LYS A 100 10.65 7.19 -4.25
C LYS A 100 9.61 8.21 -3.83
N TYR A 101 8.33 7.83 -3.81
CA TYR A 101 7.27 8.69 -3.31
C TYR A 101 7.31 8.89 -1.79
N PHE A 102 7.90 7.97 -1.03
CA PHE A 102 7.84 7.95 0.43
C PHE A 102 9.14 7.56 1.13
N GLU A 103 10.25 7.36 0.42
CA GLU A 103 11.55 7.02 1.02
C GLU A 103 12.01 8.04 2.07
N HIS A 104 11.68 9.32 1.89
CA HIS A 104 12.03 10.41 2.82
C HIS A 104 11.25 10.37 4.14
N ILE A 105 10.23 9.52 4.25
CA ILE A 105 9.41 9.29 5.46
C ILE A 105 9.34 7.79 5.82
N GLU A 106 10.36 7.02 5.48
CA GLU A 106 10.38 5.56 5.65
C GLU A 106 9.98 5.13 7.07
N ASP A 107 10.52 5.77 8.10
CA ASP A 107 10.21 5.45 9.50
C ASP A 107 8.73 5.66 9.86
N GLU A 108 8.08 6.68 9.30
CA GLU A 108 6.66 6.91 9.51
C GLU A 108 5.83 5.80 8.84
N ILE A 109 6.20 5.42 7.61
CA ILE A 109 5.52 4.36 6.85
C ILE A 109 5.66 3.00 7.54
N ARG A 110 6.86 2.68 8.06
CA ARG A 110 7.07 1.44 8.83
C ARG A 110 6.19 1.38 10.09
N LYS A 111 6.01 2.50 10.78
CA LYS A 111 5.10 2.59 11.94
C LYS A 111 3.63 2.41 11.56
N ASP A 112 3.20 3.02 10.46
CA ASP A 112 1.83 2.86 9.97
C ASP A 112 1.50 1.40 9.65
N TYR A 113 2.46 0.68 9.09
CA TYR A 113 2.31 -0.72 8.68
C TYR A 113 2.66 -1.73 9.77
N THR A 114 2.52 -1.32 11.03
CA THR A 114 2.54 -2.28 12.15
C THR A 114 1.29 -3.15 12.07
N PHE A 115 1.48 -4.45 11.95
CA PHE A 115 0.38 -5.40 11.90
C PHE A 115 -0.42 -5.40 13.20
N LYS A 116 -1.73 -5.51 13.09
CA LYS A 116 -2.59 -5.76 14.23
C LYS A 116 -2.32 -7.14 14.82
N ASN A 117 -2.49 -7.28 16.14
CA ASN A 117 -2.16 -8.51 16.86
C ASN A 117 -2.89 -9.75 16.35
N ASN A 118 -4.12 -9.61 15.86
CA ASN A 118 -4.89 -10.73 15.30
C ASN A 118 -4.24 -11.35 14.06
N TRP A 119 -3.36 -10.61 13.36
CA TRP A 119 -2.57 -11.11 12.25
C TRP A 119 -1.13 -11.45 12.65
N LEU A 120 -0.55 -10.65 13.55
CA LEU A 120 0.85 -10.80 13.96
C LEU A 120 1.04 -12.05 14.81
N GLN A 121 0.23 -12.23 15.86
CA GLN A 121 0.41 -13.32 16.83
C GLN A 121 0.36 -14.72 16.19
N PRO A 122 -0.62 -15.06 15.34
CA PRO A 122 -0.63 -16.37 14.68
C PRO A 122 0.59 -16.61 13.79
N SER A 123 1.15 -15.53 13.21
CA SER A 123 2.36 -15.63 12.39
C SER A 123 3.60 -15.89 13.24
N LEU A 124 3.71 -15.25 14.41
CA LEU A 124 4.78 -15.51 15.36
C LEU A 124 4.69 -16.92 15.93
N ASP A 125 3.51 -17.35 16.35
CA ASP A 125 3.28 -18.72 16.84
C ASP A 125 3.63 -19.78 15.81
N PHE A 126 3.39 -19.48 14.53
CA PHE A 126 3.81 -20.34 13.42
C PHE A 126 5.34 -20.37 13.27
N MET A 127 5.99 -19.21 13.38
CA MET A 127 7.47 -19.13 13.29
C MET A 127 8.16 -19.83 14.45
N ASP A 128 7.61 -19.76 15.65
CA ASP A 128 8.17 -20.41 16.85
C ASP A 128 8.29 -21.93 16.70
N GLN A 129 7.49 -22.55 15.81
CA GLN A 129 7.56 -24.00 15.54
C GLN A 129 8.90 -24.42 14.90
N PHE A 130 9.63 -23.48 14.32
CA PHE A 130 10.92 -23.75 13.67
C PHE A 130 12.12 -23.60 14.60
N GLY A 131 11.91 -23.25 15.89
CA GLY A 131 12.94 -23.29 16.94
C GLY A 131 14.17 -22.43 16.67
N GLY A 132 14.04 -21.38 15.85
CA GLY A 132 15.15 -20.50 15.44
C GLY A 132 15.95 -21.03 14.23
N GLU A 133 15.47 -22.07 13.56
CA GLU A 133 16.03 -22.51 12.28
C GLU A 133 15.86 -21.44 11.21
N GLU A 134 16.80 -21.42 10.24
CA GLU A 134 16.69 -20.54 9.09
C GLU A 134 15.54 -21.00 8.19
N VAL A 135 14.54 -20.14 7.98
CA VAL A 135 13.32 -20.47 7.24
C VAL A 135 13.28 -19.71 5.92
N LEU A 136 13.16 -20.45 4.83
CA LEU A 136 12.96 -19.92 3.48
C LEU A 136 11.48 -19.97 3.11
N PHE A 137 10.87 -18.83 2.84
CA PHE A 137 9.51 -18.75 2.32
C PHE A 137 9.50 -18.63 0.81
N LEU A 138 8.80 -19.56 0.16
CA LEU A 138 8.56 -19.51 -1.28
C LEU A 138 7.09 -19.17 -1.54
N HIS A 139 6.83 -17.98 -2.07
CA HIS A 139 5.48 -17.59 -2.51
C HIS A 139 5.32 -17.81 -4.02
N VAL A 140 4.47 -18.75 -4.40
CA VAL A 140 4.11 -19.01 -5.79
C VAL A 140 2.74 -18.44 -6.08
N ARG A 141 2.70 -17.26 -6.73
CA ARG A 141 1.43 -16.67 -7.18
C ARG A 141 0.98 -17.35 -8.46
N ARG A 142 -0.08 -18.14 -8.39
CA ARG A 142 -0.63 -18.90 -9.52
C ARG A 142 -1.69 -18.14 -10.32
N GLY A 143 -1.92 -16.86 -10.01
CA GLY A 143 -2.98 -16.05 -10.59
C GLY A 143 -4.32 -16.27 -9.90
N ASP A 144 -5.35 -15.56 -10.36
CA ASP A 144 -6.72 -15.79 -9.95
C ASP A 144 -7.36 -16.75 -10.96
N PRO A 145 -7.88 -17.93 -10.53
CA PRO A 145 -8.49 -18.90 -11.44
C PRO A 145 -9.73 -18.34 -12.16
N ASN A 146 -10.33 -17.28 -11.62
CA ASN A 146 -11.50 -16.61 -12.18
C ASN A 146 -11.15 -15.41 -13.09
N LEU A 147 -9.89 -14.97 -13.10
CA LEU A 147 -9.36 -13.90 -13.94
C LEU A 147 -8.49 -14.51 -15.04
N THR A 148 -9.12 -15.01 -16.08
CA THR A 148 -8.44 -15.18 -17.36
C THR A 148 -8.42 -13.83 -18.06
N ASP A 149 -7.25 -13.32 -18.44
CA ASP A 149 -7.21 -12.25 -19.42
C ASP A 149 -7.86 -12.77 -20.71
N LYS A 150 -8.29 -11.87 -21.58
CA LYS A 150 -8.96 -12.22 -22.86
C LYS A 150 -8.08 -13.12 -23.76
N ARG A 151 -6.81 -13.36 -23.42
CA ARG A 151 -5.84 -14.19 -24.12
C ARG A 151 -5.63 -15.55 -23.43
N GLY A 152 -6.30 -15.81 -22.29
CA GLY A 152 -6.22 -17.09 -21.58
C GLY A 152 -4.91 -17.28 -20.77
N PHE A 153 -4.10 -16.24 -20.59
CA PHE A 153 -2.87 -16.34 -19.80
C PHE A 153 -3.16 -16.27 -18.30
N LYS A 154 -2.70 -17.30 -17.58
CA LYS A 154 -2.65 -17.27 -16.11
C LYS A 154 -1.31 -16.66 -15.71
N TRP A 155 -1.36 -15.49 -15.10
CA TRP A 155 -0.16 -14.86 -14.52
C TRP A 155 0.28 -15.63 -13.29
N ALA A 156 1.44 -16.23 -13.34
CA ALA A 156 2.09 -16.86 -12.20
C ALA A 156 3.41 -16.14 -11.90
N TYR A 157 3.62 -15.79 -10.65
CA TYR A 157 4.88 -15.22 -10.17
C TYR A 157 5.46 -16.11 -9.09
N VAL A 158 6.76 -16.28 -9.11
CA VAL A 158 7.52 -16.90 -8.03
C VAL A 158 8.29 -15.79 -7.33
N CYS A 159 8.02 -15.60 -6.05
CA CYS A 159 8.73 -14.65 -5.21
C CYS A 159 9.44 -15.43 -4.10
N LEU A 160 10.76 -15.30 -4.02
CA LEU A 160 11.57 -15.84 -2.93
C LEU A 160 11.65 -14.74 -1.84
N LEU A 161 11.09 -15.04 -0.68
CA LEU A 161 11.20 -14.19 0.50
C LEU A 161 12.29 -14.80 1.40
N TYR A 162 13.38 -14.08 1.58
CA TYR A 162 14.44 -14.46 2.50
C TYR A 162 14.17 -13.85 3.88
N THR A 163 14.24 -14.68 4.91
CA THR A 163 14.12 -14.24 6.31
C THR A 163 15.48 -13.94 6.95
N SER A 164 16.55 -14.02 6.20
CA SER A 164 17.87 -13.58 6.68
C SER A 164 17.87 -12.06 6.87
N PRO A 165 18.39 -11.54 7.98
CA PRO A 165 18.53 -10.09 8.15
C PRO A 165 19.29 -9.51 6.97
N SER A 166 18.74 -8.46 6.39
CA SER A 166 19.38 -7.78 5.27
C SER A 166 20.76 -7.26 5.71
N PRO A 167 21.81 -7.36 4.88
CA PRO A 167 23.10 -6.72 5.17
C PRO A 167 23.01 -5.20 5.36
N ARG A 168 21.84 -4.59 5.17
CA ARG A 168 21.58 -3.16 5.42
C ARG A 168 21.21 -2.87 6.87
N ASP A 169 20.99 -3.90 7.70
CA ASP A 169 20.60 -3.76 9.11
C ASP A 169 21.78 -3.96 10.06
N SER A 170 23.01 -3.96 9.55
CA SER A 170 24.27 -4.06 10.30
C SER A 170 25.08 -2.76 10.28
#